data_d75ee09bca33e98b7062eef75c174343
#
_entry.id   d75ee09bca33e98b7062eef75c174343
#
_cell.length_a   1.000
_cell.length_b   1.000
_cell.length_c   1.000
_cell.angle_alpha   90.00
_cell.angle_beta   90.00
_cell.angle_gamma   90.00
#
_symmetry.space_group_name_H-M   'P 1'
#
loop_
_entity.id
_entity.type
_entity.pdbx_description
1 polymer ?
#
loop_
_entity_poly.entity_id
_entity_poly.type
_entity_poly.pdbx_seq_one_letter_code
_entity_poly.pdbx_strand_id
1 'polypeptide(L)'
;MNDTQLSTAATSPTATAGSEEYLRVNKANWDDRAVAHAASPDYSVQHFIDHPDAISRVARFDVQHAPGLGSLDGLDVVHLQCHIGTDTLSLKRLGAQRVTGVDLSPKSLEEARRISAAAGHGDIEYVESDVYSAPEALGGRQFDLVYTGIGALCWLPSIERWAQVVAALLKPGGRLFIREGHPMLWAMGDHPATAKRTLRDDEFTTPAVEFPYFEQEQPLVFDDGGTYVETDHEFTANVTHEWNHGLGEVVTALLNAGLRLDALVEHQSVPWNALPGQMVEIEPNEWQLAENPERLAVTYTLTATKPADVDDAGSARLTAPEAPASQGTPKPPASDEPSARTT
;
A
#
# COMPACT_ATOMS: atom_id res chain seq x y z
N MET A 1 -15.25 -21.18 -55.27
CA MET A 1 -13.90 -21.40 -54.74
C MET A 1 -13.67 -20.29 -53.76
N ASN A 2 -13.83 -20.61 -52.52
CA ASN A 2 -13.73 -19.67 -51.40
C ASN A 2 -12.36 -19.81 -50.77
N ASP A 3 -11.60 -18.74 -50.75
CA ASP A 3 -10.41 -18.64 -49.93
C ASP A 3 -10.76 -17.87 -48.66
N THR A 4 -10.79 -18.61 -47.55
CA THR A 4 -10.93 -18.07 -46.21
C THR A 4 -9.53 -17.76 -45.70
N GLN A 5 -9.17 -16.50 -45.65
CA GLN A 5 -7.96 -16.06 -44.97
C GLN A 5 -8.22 -15.99 -43.47
N LEU A 6 -7.49 -16.83 -42.73
CA LEU A 6 -7.35 -16.77 -41.27
C LEU A 6 -6.47 -15.56 -40.91
N SER A 7 -7.07 -14.58 -40.26
CA SER A 7 -6.35 -13.46 -39.62
C SER A 7 -5.64 -13.97 -38.38
N THR A 8 -4.32 -14.02 -38.44
CA THR A 8 -3.47 -14.21 -37.23
C THR A 8 -3.48 -12.92 -36.43
N ALA A 9 -4.06 -12.97 -35.26
CA ALA A 9 -3.96 -11.89 -34.27
C ALA A 9 -2.49 -11.70 -33.89
N ALA A 10 -1.94 -10.55 -34.24
CA ALA A 10 -0.63 -10.12 -33.78
C ALA A 10 -0.73 -9.79 -32.27
N THR A 11 -0.02 -10.53 -31.47
CA THR A 11 0.24 -10.21 -30.06
C THR A 11 1.04 -8.91 -30.00
N SER A 12 0.47 -7.90 -29.37
CA SER A 12 1.11 -6.60 -29.14
C SER A 12 2.31 -6.73 -28.20
N PRO A 13 3.51 -6.26 -28.56
CA PRO A 13 4.72 -6.34 -27.71
C PRO A 13 4.84 -5.18 -26.71
N THR A 14 3.80 -4.39 -26.48
CA THR A 14 3.88 -3.14 -25.70
C THR A 14 3.68 -3.29 -24.18
N ALA A 15 3.15 -4.41 -23.70
CA ALA A 15 2.86 -4.58 -22.27
C ALA A 15 4.10 -4.96 -21.41
N THR A 16 5.13 -5.54 -22.00
CA THR A 16 6.33 -5.99 -21.26
C THR A 16 7.40 -4.91 -21.10
N ALA A 17 7.53 -3.98 -22.03
CA ALA A 17 8.55 -2.93 -21.96
C ALA A 17 8.25 -1.88 -20.87
N GLY A 18 6.99 -1.55 -20.65
CA GLY A 18 6.58 -0.60 -19.59
C GLY A 18 6.74 -1.17 -18.17
N SER A 19 6.61 -2.50 -17.99
CA SER A 19 6.74 -3.14 -16.69
C SER A 19 8.20 -3.24 -16.21
N GLU A 20 9.17 -3.31 -17.08
CA GLU A 20 10.59 -3.36 -16.73
C GLU A 20 11.16 -1.97 -16.43
N GLU A 21 10.63 -0.93 -17.07
CA GLU A 21 11.14 0.42 -16.93
C GLU A 21 10.87 1.00 -15.54
N TYR A 22 9.65 0.89 -15.01
CA TYR A 22 9.36 1.41 -13.67
C TYR A 22 10.16 0.70 -12.58
N LEU A 23 10.37 -0.61 -12.71
CA LEU A 23 11.20 -1.37 -11.77
C LEU A 23 12.65 -0.83 -11.76
N ARG A 24 13.21 -0.61 -12.95
CA ARG A 24 14.58 -0.05 -13.08
C ARG A 24 14.69 1.36 -12.49
N VAL A 25 13.72 2.21 -12.79
CA VAL A 25 13.69 3.60 -12.34
C VAL A 25 13.54 3.67 -10.83
N ASN A 26 12.52 3.01 -10.27
CA ASN A 26 12.25 3.04 -8.84
C ASN A 26 13.34 2.32 -8.03
N LYS A 27 13.91 1.22 -8.56
CA LYS A 27 15.07 0.57 -7.94
C LYS A 27 16.26 1.51 -7.82
N ALA A 28 16.61 2.22 -8.90
CA ALA A 28 17.73 3.18 -8.88
C ALA A 28 17.48 4.31 -7.89
N ASN A 29 16.24 4.79 -7.80
CA ASN A 29 15.82 5.82 -6.86
C ASN A 29 16.02 5.37 -5.40
N TRP A 30 15.53 4.17 -5.05
CA TRP A 30 15.64 3.61 -3.71
C TRP A 30 17.07 3.21 -3.35
N ASP A 31 17.84 2.70 -4.31
CA ASP A 31 19.28 2.40 -4.11
C ASP A 31 20.08 3.66 -3.74
N ASP A 32 19.79 4.79 -4.37
CA ASP A 32 20.46 6.07 -4.12
C ASP A 32 20.10 6.65 -2.73
N ARG A 33 18.90 6.37 -2.23
CA ARG A 33 18.39 6.90 -0.96
C ARG A 33 18.72 6.06 0.27
N ALA A 34 18.99 4.78 0.12
CA ALA A 34 19.11 3.82 1.21
C ALA A 34 20.10 4.25 2.31
N VAL A 35 21.30 4.69 1.93
CA VAL A 35 22.35 5.10 2.87
C VAL A 35 21.98 6.40 3.59
N ALA A 36 21.42 7.38 2.86
CA ALA A 36 20.98 8.63 3.43
C ALA A 36 19.84 8.42 4.45
N HIS A 37 18.88 7.53 4.13
CA HIS A 37 17.81 7.16 5.05
C HIS A 37 18.37 6.46 6.30
N ALA A 38 19.31 5.52 6.15
CA ALA A 38 19.92 4.85 7.29
C ALA A 38 20.77 5.79 8.18
N ALA A 39 21.27 6.88 7.63
CA ALA A 39 22.02 7.90 8.36
C ALA A 39 21.13 9.00 8.98
N SER A 40 19.88 9.11 8.51
CA SER A 40 18.95 10.15 8.96
C SER A 40 18.54 9.99 10.43
N PRO A 41 18.43 11.11 11.18
CA PRO A 41 17.82 11.11 12.51
C PRO A 41 16.39 10.56 12.58
N ASP A 42 15.64 10.68 11.47
CA ASP A 42 14.24 10.22 11.39
C ASP A 42 14.13 8.72 11.58
N TYR A 43 15.06 7.95 11.02
CA TYR A 43 15.13 6.49 11.22
C TYR A 43 15.76 6.09 12.54
N SER A 44 16.55 6.97 13.18
CA SER A 44 17.17 6.73 14.51
C SER A 44 17.86 5.35 14.61
N VAL A 45 18.58 4.93 13.57
CA VAL A 45 19.17 3.57 13.45
C VAL A 45 20.03 3.21 14.65
N GLN A 46 20.86 4.16 15.15
CA GLN A 46 21.70 3.91 16.32
C GLN A 46 20.86 3.60 17.58
N HIS A 47 19.69 4.24 17.72
CA HIS A 47 18.78 3.95 18.82
C HIS A 47 18.30 2.49 18.78
N PHE A 48 17.99 1.93 17.61
CA PHE A 48 17.64 0.52 17.47
C PHE A 48 18.77 -0.42 17.86
N ILE A 49 20.02 -0.04 17.57
CA ILE A 49 21.19 -0.85 17.90
C ILE A 49 21.43 -0.84 19.44
N ASP A 50 21.34 0.32 20.06
CA ASP A 50 21.66 0.51 21.46
C ASP A 50 20.54 0.06 22.43
N HIS A 51 19.29 -0.04 21.95
CA HIS A 51 18.12 -0.35 22.76
C HIS A 51 17.38 -1.58 22.22
N PRO A 52 17.60 -2.78 22.82
CA PRO A 52 17.02 -4.04 22.34
C PRO A 52 15.48 -4.07 22.27
N ASP A 53 14.82 -3.25 23.09
CA ASP A 53 13.34 -3.17 23.15
C ASP A 53 12.76 -2.08 22.25
N ALA A 54 13.62 -1.32 21.54
CA ALA A 54 13.15 -0.26 20.66
C ALA A 54 12.40 -0.84 19.45
N ILE A 55 11.24 -0.29 19.16
CA ILE A 55 10.47 -0.55 17.93
C ILE A 55 10.27 0.77 17.17
N SER A 56 10.06 0.67 15.87
CA SER A 56 9.80 1.83 15.03
C SER A 56 8.51 2.54 15.44
N ARG A 57 8.39 3.80 15.05
CA ARG A 57 7.17 4.57 15.31
C ARG A 57 5.99 4.03 14.53
N VAL A 58 6.23 3.57 13.29
CA VAL A 58 5.21 2.91 12.46
C VAL A 58 4.71 1.66 13.17
N ALA A 59 5.58 0.73 13.55
CA ALA A 59 5.18 -0.49 14.25
C ALA A 59 4.51 -0.20 15.62
N ARG A 60 4.93 0.86 16.31
CA ARG A 60 4.29 1.32 17.56
C ARG A 60 2.85 1.77 17.30
N PHE A 61 2.62 2.59 16.28
CA PHE A 61 1.29 3.00 15.87
C PHE A 61 0.42 1.78 15.56
N ASP A 62 0.93 0.84 14.78
CA ASP A 62 0.22 -0.37 14.34
C ASP A 62 -0.17 -1.30 15.50
N VAL A 63 0.59 -1.28 16.60
CA VAL A 63 0.24 -2.01 17.82
C VAL A 63 -0.82 -1.27 18.64
N GLN A 64 -0.75 0.05 18.70
CA GLN A 64 -1.54 0.87 19.64
C GLN A 64 -2.91 1.29 19.09
N HIS A 65 -3.07 1.37 17.75
CA HIS A 65 -4.31 1.86 17.13
C HIS A 65 -5.11 0.73 16.52
N ALA A 66 -6.44 0.82 16.64
CA ALA A 66 -7.35 -0.17 16.03
C ALA A 66 -7.16 -0.27 14.51
N PRO A 67 -7.27 -1.47 13.92
CA PRO A 67 -7.64 -2.75 14.55
C PRO A 67 -6.51 -3.40 15.35
N GLY A 68 -5.31 -2.81 15.32
CA GLY A 68 -4.11 -3.31 15.98
C GLY A 68 -3.45 -4.48 15.26
N LEU A 69 -2.10 -4.50 15.34
CA LEU A 69 -1.31 -5.56 14.71
C LEU A 69 -1.55 -6.94 15.38
N GLY A 70 -2.04 -6.96 16.61
CA GLY A 70 -2.25 -8.18 17.40
C GLY A 70 -0.94 -8.86 17.84
N SER A 71 -1.04 -10.03 18.48
CA SER A 71 0.15 -10.79 18.87
C SER A 71 0.87 -11.36 17.65
N LEU A 72 2.20 -11.29 17.68
CA LEU A 72 3.09 -11.90 16.70
C LEU A 72 3.80 -13.14 17.25
N ASP A 73 3.53 -13.53 18.50
CA ASP A 73 4.19 -14.66 19.16
C ASP A 73 4.08 -15.94 18.35
N GLY A 74 5.23 -16.48 17.98
CA GLY A 74 5.31 -17.74 17.26
C GLY A 74 4.97 -17.68 15.75
N LEU A 75 4.65 -16.49 15.21
CA LEU A 75 4.27 -16.34 13.81
C LEU A 75 5.48 -16.29 12.88
N ASP A 76 5.28 -16.84 11.67
CA ASP A 76 6.10 -16.58 10.50
C ASP A 76 5.55 -15.36 9.76
N VAL A 77 6.37 -14.33 9.62
CA VAL A 77 5.98 -13.03 9.07
C VAL A 77 6.78 -12.73 7.82
N VAL A 78 6.12 -12.24 6.77
CA VAL A 78 6.78 -11.58 5.64
C VAL A 78 6.42 -10.10 5.62
N HIS A 79 7.43 -9.24 5.50
CA HIS A 79 7.29 -7.80 5.31
C HIS A 79 7.61 -7.45 3.86
N LEU A 80 6.60 -7.06 3.10
CA LEU A 80 6.75 -6.62 1.71
C LEU A 80 7.20 -5.15 1.66
N GLN A 81 8.13 -4.85 0.76
CA GLN A 81 8.70 -3.50 0.57
C GLN A 81 9.31 -2.95 1.87
N CYS A 82 10.22 -3.75 2.45
CA CYS A 82 10.71 -3.56 3.81
C CYS A 82 11.78 -2.46 3.97
N HIS A 83 12.23 -1.86 2.88
CA HIS A 83 13.22 -0.80 2.85
C HIS A 83 14.48 -1.15 3.69
N ILE A 84 14.98 -0.24 4.54
CA ILE A 84 16.16 -0.47 5.41
C ILE A 84 15.85 -1.31 6.66
N GLY A 85 14.66 -1.91 6.75
CA GLY A 85 14.32 -3.00 7.68
C GLY A 85 14.07 -2.61 9.12
N THR A 86 13.89 -1.34 9.48
CA THR A 86 13.60 -0.93 10.87
C THR A 86 12.26 -1.48 11.37
N ASP A 87 11.23 -1.49 10.51
CA ASP A 87 9.93 -2.10 10.83
C ASP A 87 10.03 -3.62 10.85
N THR A 88 10.80 -4.23 9.94
CA THR A 88 11.08 -5.67 9.92
C THR A 88 11.72 -6.13 11.25
N LEU A 89 12.72 -5.38 11.73
CA LEU A 89 13.36 -5.61 13.03
C LEU A 89 12.34 -5.44 14.18
N SER A 90 11.44 -4.46 14.05
CA SER A 90 10.38 -4.23 15.04
C SER A 90 9.41 -5.39 15.14
N LEU A 91 9.00 -5.98 14.00
CA LEU A 91 8.16 -7.19 13.98
C LEU A 91 8.84 -8.38 14.69
N LYS A 92 10.16 -8.54 14.50
CA LYS A 92 10.94 -9.55 15.22
C LYS A 92 10.93 -9.32 16.73
N ARG A 93 11.13 -8.08 17.16
CA ARG A 93 11.13 -7.68 18.59
C ARG A 93 9.74 -7.76 19.23
N LEU A 94 8.69 -7.67 18.44
CA LEU A 94 7.30 -7.86 18.87
C LEU A 94 6.89 -9.34 19.03
N GLY A 95 7.83 -10.28 18.86
CA GLY A 95 7.62 -11.70 19.17
C GLY A 95 7.51 -12.62 17.97
N ALA A 96 7.62 -12.11 16.74
CA ALA A 96 7.59 -12.97 15.55
C ALA A 96 8.71 -14.03 15.62
N GLN A 97 8.35 -15.29 15.38
CA GLN A 97 9.30 -16.39 15.41
C GLN A 97 10.33 -16.27 14.29
N ARG A 98 9.83 -16.05 13.07
CA ARG A 98 10.65 -15.80 11.88
C ARG A 98 10.12 -14.58 11.17
N VAL A 99 11.03 -13.76 10.66
CA VAL A 99 10.68 -12.58 9.85
C VAL A 99 11.50 -12.63 8.57
N THR A 100 10.83 -12.45 7.45
CA THR A 100 11.46 -12.29 6.13
C THR A 100 11.08 -10.93 5.58
N GLY A 101 12.08 -10.07 5.30
CA GLY A 101 11.89 -8.81 4.60
C GLY A 101 12.11 -8.99 3.09
N VAL A 102 11.25 -8.40 2.28
CA VAL A 102 11.37 -8.37 0.81
C VAL A 102 11.44 -6.94 0.34
N ASP A 103 12.42 -6.61 -0.49
CA ASP A 103 12.54 -5.29 -1.11
C ASP A 103 13.17 -5.36 -2.49
N LEU A 104 12.84 -4.39 -3.34
CA LEU A 104 13.40 -4.25 -4.69
C LEU A 104 14.85 -3.74 -4.66
N SER A 105 15.21 -2.92 -3.67
CA SER A 105 16.51 -2.25 -3.55
C SER A 105 17.52 -3.12 -2.81
N PRO A 106 18.57 -3.64 -3.48
CA PRO A 106 19.66 -4.35 -2.80
C PRO A 106 20.41 -3.46 -1.81
N LYS A 107 20.46 -2.13 -2.03
CA LYS A 107 21.09 -1.18 -1.12
C LYS A 107 20.29 -1.00 0.15
N SER A 108 18.97 -0.92 0.06
CA SER A 108 18.08 -0.94 1.23
C SER A 108 18.27 -2.23 2.04
N LEU A 109 18.36 -3.38 1.35
CA LEU A 109 18.57 -4.66 2.02
C LEU A 109 19.98 -4.83 2.60
N GLU A 110 21.00 -4.19 2.03
CA GLU A 110 22.35 -4.13 2.61
C GLU A 110 22.30 -3.43 3.97
N GLU A 111 21.63 -2.27 4.05
CA GLU A 111 21.42 -1.54 5.30
C GLU A 111 20.53 -2.33 6.29
N ALA A 112 19.46 -2.96 5.82
CA ALA A 112 18.59 -3.79 6.65
C ALA A 112 19.34 -4.93 7.33
N ARG A 113 20.21 -5.64 6.59
CA ARG A 113 21.06 -6.70 7.15
C ARG A 113 22.07 -6.14 8.16
N ARG A 114 22.70 -5.01 7.84
CA ARG A 114 23.66 -4.33 8.73
C ARG A 114 23.00 -3.94 10.05
N ILE A 115 21.84 -3.28 9.99
CA ILE A 115 21.08 -2.81 11.15
C ILE A 115 20.63 -4.00 12.01
N SER A 116 20.00 -5.01 11.40
CA SER A 116 19.51 -6.17 12.12
C SER A 116 20.62 -6.97 12.79
N ALA A 117 21.76 -7.17 12.10
CA ALA A 117 22.90 -7.86 12.67
C ALA A 117 23.52 -7.08 13.84
N ALA A 118 23.69 -5.75 13.71
CA ALA A 118 24.20 -4.90 14.78
C ALA A 118 23.27 -4.85 15.99
N ALA A 119 21.95 -4.98 15.76
CA ALA A 119 20.92 -5.03 16.78
C ALA A 119 20.73 -6.44 17.41
N GLY A 120 21.56 -7.42 17.04
CA GLY A 120 21.50 -8.80 17.59
C GLY A 120 20.47 -9.72 16.93
N HIS A 121 19.90 -9.34 15.80
CA HIS A 121 18.88 -10.08 15.05
C HIS A 121 19.34 -10.43 13.63
N GLY A 122 20.57 -10.94 13.48
CA GLY A 122 21.12 -11.39 12.21
C GLY A 122 20.44 -12.65 11.63
N ASP A 123 19.45 -13.21 12.33
CA ASP A 123 18.59 -14.29 11.89
C ASP A 123 17.40 -13.86 11.02
N ILE A 124 17.16 -12.54 10.88
CA ILE A 124 16.17 -12.01 9.95
C ILE A 124 16.65 -12.24 8.52
N GLU A 125 15.79 -12.85 7.71
CA GLU A 125 16.07 -13.09 6.30
C GLU A 125 15.66 -11.87 5.47
N TYR A 126 16.48 -11.49 4.48
CA TYR A 126 16.18 -10.42 3.54
C TYR A 126 16.36 -10.91 2.11
N VAL A 127 15.30 -10.79 1.29
CA VAL A 127 15.22 -11.29 -0.09
C VAL A 127 15.03 -10.13 -1.05
N GLU A 128 15.93 -10.02 -2.04
CA GLU A 128 15.79 -9.03 -3.13
C GLU A 128 14.74 -9.55 -4.12
N SER A 129 13.63 -8.82 -4.24
CA SER A 129 12.59 -9.09 -5.24
C SER A 129 11.68 -7.88 -5.39
N ASP A 130 11.13 -7.66 -6.57
CA ASP A 130 9.90 -6.88 -6.69
C ASP A 130 8.73 -7.64 -6.05
N VAL A 131 7.67 -6.88 -5.68
CA VAL A 131 6.52 -7.47 -4.97
C VAL A 131 5.83 -8.56 -5.77
N TYR A 132 5.69 -8.38 -7.09
CA TYR A 132 4.94 -9.34 -7.92
C TYR A 132 5.67 -10.66 -8.11
N SER A 133 7.00 -10.66 -8.00
CA SER A 133 7.86 -11.85 -8.06
C SER A 133 8.13 -12.46 -6.68
N ALA A 134 7.67 -11.83 -5.58
CA ALA A 134 7.93 -12.29 -4.22
C ALA A 134 7.51 -13.74 -3.96
N PRO A 135 6.35 -14.26 -4.41
CA PRO A 135 5.99 -15.66 -4.19
C PRO A 135 6.99 -16.65 -4.80
N GLU A 136 7.52 -16.35 -5.98
CA GLU A 136 8.56 -17.17 -6.64
C GLU A 136 9.89 -17.02 -5.93
N ALA A 137 10.33 -15.80 -5.64
CA ALA A 137 11.59 -15.51 -4.95
C ALA A 137 11.66 -16.16 -3.56
N LEU A 138 10.51 -16.29 -2.90
CA LEU A 138 10.36 -16.97 -1.61
C LEU A 138 10.14 -18.50 -1.75
N GLY A 139 10.23 -19.05 -2.96
CA GLY A 139 10.10 -20.48 -3.22
C GLY A 139 8.71 -21.05 -2.88
N GLY A 140 7.65 -20.25 -3.01
CA GLY A 140 6.28 -20.65 -2.69
C GLY A 140 5.98 -20.78 -1.19
N ARG A 141 6.85 -20.26 -0.32
CA ARG A 141 6.59 -20.24 1.13
C ARG A 141 5.36 -19.43 1.47
N GLN A 142 4.64 -19.86 2.49
CA GLN A 142 3.48 -19.16 3.03
C GLN A 142 3.72 -18.75 4.49
N PHE A 143 3.07 -17.68 4.89
CA PHE A 143 3.28 -17.00 6.15
C PHE A 143 1.97 -16.86 6.94
N ASP A 144 2.09 -16.71 8.25
CA ASP A 144 0.96 -16.46 9.14
C ASP A 144 0.50 -15.00 9.03
N LEU A 145 1.45 -14.09 8.73
CA LEU A 145 1.21 -12.67 8.53
C LEU A 145 1.96 -12.17 7.30
N VAL A 146 1.26 -11.51 6.40
CA VAL A 146 1.81 -10.58 5.42
C VAL A 146 1.65 -9.18 6.00
N TYR A 147 2.76 -8.48 6.17
CA TYR A 147 2.79 -7.11 6.65
C TYR A 147 3.27 -6.17 5.53
N THR A 148 2.61 -5.05 5.36
CA THR A 148 3.03 -3.97 4.47
C THR A 148 2.99 -2.66 5.25
N GLY A 149 4.13 -1.97 5.30
CA GLY A 149 4.25 -0.67 5.94
C GLY A 149 3.67 0.45 5.09
N ILE A 150 3.65 1.65 5.65
CA ILE A 150 3.08 2.84 5.00
C ILE A 150 3.94 3.33 3.84
N GLY A 151 3.31 3.84 2.78
CA GLY A 151 3.97 4.38 1.59
C GLY A 151 4.49 3.30 0.63
N ALA A 152 3.82 2.15 0.59
CA ALA A 152 4.23 1.01 -0.22
C ALA A 152 3.43 0.86 -1.52
N LEU A 153 2.12 1.09 -1.48
CA LEU A 153 1.26 0.80 -2.63
C LEU A 153 1.45 1.78 -3.79
N CYS A 154 1.86 3.00 -3.52
CA CYS A 154 2.12 4.01 -4.56
C CYS A 154 3.24 3.62 -5.55
N TRP A 155 4.08 2.65 -5.23
CA TRP A 155 5.14 2.14 -6.10
C TRP A 155 4.70 1.04 -7.06
N LEU A 156 3.43 0.63 -7.00
CA LEU A 156 2.91 -0.55 -7.67
C LEU A 156 1.92 -0.17 -8.78
N PRO A 157 2.12 -0.65 -10.03
CA PRO A 157 1.22 -0.34 -11.15
C PRO A 157 -0.14 -1.05 -11.09
N SER A 158 -0.32 -2.09 -10.26
CA SER A 158 -1.57 -2.85 -10.19
C SER A 158 -1.86 -3.38 -8.79
N ILE A 159 -2.92 -2.85 -8.20
CA ILE A 159 -3.37 -3.29 -6.88
C ILE A 159 -4.01 -4.69 -6.94
N GLU A 160 -4.59 -5.07 -8.08
CA GLU A 160 -5.15 -6.41 -8.25
C GLU A 160 -4.06 -7.49 -8.19
N ARG A 161 -2.93 -7.26 -8.88
CA ARG A 161 -1.78 -8.18 -8.84
C ARG A 161 -1.17 -8.24 -7.44
N TRP A 162 -1.06 -7.11 -6.74
CA TRP A 162 -0.59 -7.07 -5.35
C TRP A 162 -1.47 -7.92 -4.43
N ALA A 163 -2.79 -7.79 -4.54
CA ALA A 163 -3.72 -8.58 -3.74
C ALA A 163 -3.57 -10.10 -3.99
N GLN A 164 -3.32 -10.50 -5.24
CA GLN A 164 -3.03 -11.89 -5.60
C GLN A 164 -1.73 -12.38 -4.95
N VAL A 165 -0.69 -11.55 -4.92
CA VAL A 165 0.58 -11.85 -4.23
C VAL A 165 0.34 -12.06 -2.73
N VAL A 166 -0.40 -11.15 -2.08
CA VAL A 166 -0.77 -11.27 -0.66
C VAL A 166 -1.48 -12.60 -0.40
N ALA A 167 -2.48 -12.93 -1.22
CA ALA A 167 -3.22 -14.17 -1.08
C ALA A 167 -2.35 -15.42 -1.29
N ALA A 168 -1.38 -15.36 -2.22
CA ALA A 168 -0.44 -16.46 -2.47
C ALA A 168 0.52 -16.67 -1.29
N LEU A 169 0.98 -15.60 -0.66
CA LEU A 169 1.91 -15.64 0.46
C LEU A 169 1.27 -16.01 1.79
N LEU A 170 -0.05 -15.91 1.93
CA LEU A 170 -0.75 -16.26 3.16
C LEU A 170 -1.02 -17.77 3.25
N LYS A 171 -0.77 -18.35 4.41
CA LYS A 171 -1.30 -19.66 4.81
C LYS A 171 -2.83 -19.59 4.89
N PRO A 172 -3.56 -20.70 4.70
CA PRO A 172 -4.96 -20.77 5.13
C PRO A 172 -5.10 -20.36 6.60
N GLY A 173 -5.99 -19.41 6.91
CA GLY A 173 -6.12 -18.80 8.23
C GLY A 173 -5.12 -17.68 8.54
N GLY A 174 -4.13 -17.46 7.67
CA GLY A 174 -3.18 -16.34 7.79
C GLY A 174 -3.83 -14.99 7.45
N ARG A 175 -3.20 -13.90 7.87
CA ARG A 175 -3.77 -12.55 7.76
C ARG A 175 -2.83 -11.54 7.11
N LEU A 176 -3.41 -10.57 6.44
CA LEU A 176 -2.78 -9.33 6.02
C LEU A 176 -2.95 -8.27 7.11
N PHE A 177 -1.91 -7.48 7.33
CA PHE A 177 -1.98 -6.20 8.00
C PHE A 177 -1.28 -5.15 7.13
N ILE A 178 -1.95 -4.05 6.85
CA ILE A 178 -1.38 -2.90 6.14
C ILE A 178 -1.86 -1.61 6.82
N ARG A 179 -0.91 -0.69 7.07
CA ARG A 179 -1.17 0.74 7.22
C ARG A 179 -0.66 1.45 5.99
N GLU A 180 -1.48 2.30 5.35
CA GLU A 180 -1.10 2.99 4.12
C GLU A 180 -1.58 4.45 4.12
N GLY A 181 -0.93 5.29 3.33
CA GLY A 181 -1.39 6.63 3.03
C GLY A 181 -2.76 6.61 2.37
N HIS A 182 -3.66 7.48 2.81
CA HIS A 182 -5.01 7.50 2.24
C HIS A 182 -4.96 8.03 0.79
N PRO A 183 -5.64 7.37 -0.18
CA PRO A 183 -5.59 7.80 -1.58
C PRO A 183 -6.11 9.22 -1.81
N MET A 184 -6.94 9.74 -0.91
CA MET A 184 -7.33 11.16 -0.94
C MET A 184 -6.16 12.08 -0.61
N LEU A 185 -5.27 11.70 0.31
CA LEU A 185 -4.05 12.45 0.60
C LEU A 185 -3.12 12.47 -0.61
N TRP A 186 -2.91 11.32 -1.25
CA TRP A 186 -2.09 11.21 -2.47
C TRP A 186 -2.69 11.95 -3.67
N ALA A 187 -4.01 12.11 -3.74
CA ALA A 187 -4.68 12.88 -4.79
C ALA A 187 -4.57 14.40 -4.57
N MET A 188 -4.22 14.85 -3.36
CA MET A 188 -4.01 16.27 -3.08
C MET A 188 -2.62 16.72 -3.53
N GLY A 189 -2.52 17.93 -4.08
CA GLY A 189 -1.24 18.51 -4.45
C GLY A 189 -0.52 18.99 -3.21
N ASP A 190 0.42 18.26 -2.78
CA ASP A 190 1.66 18.57 -2.08
C ASP A 190 2.48 17.29 -1.94
N HIS A 191 2.50 16.53 -3.03
CA HIS A 191 3.53 15.52 -3.20
C HIS A 191 4.90 16.17 -2.89
N PRO A 192 5.86 15.48 -2.26
CA PRO A 192 7.21 16.02 -2.01
C PRO A 192 7.84 16.69 -3.23
N ALA A 193 7.45 16.28 -4.44
CA ALA A 193 7.82 16.89 -5.71
C ALA A 193 7.28 18.30 -5.92
N THR A 194 6.12 18.62 -5.38
CA THR A 194 5.50 19.96 -5.51
C THR A 194 5.82 20.87 -4.33
N ALA A 195 6.29 20.32 -3.20
CA ALA A 195 6.68 21.08 -2.00
C ALA A 195 7.87 22.03 -2.23
N LYS A 196 8.61 21.92 -3.35
CA LYS A 196 9.60 22.91 -3.77
C LYS A 196 9.03 24.23 -4.28
N ARG A 197 7.71 24.38 -4.37
CA ARG A 197 7.10 25.69 -4.41
C ARG A 197 7.39 26.37 -3.08
N THR A 198 8.40 27.22 -3.08
CA THR A 198 8.71 28.12 -1.96
C THR A 198 7.46 28.95 -1.70
N LEU A 199 6.59 28.46 -0.83
CA LEU A 199 5.48 29.25 -0.32
C LEU A 199 6.11 30.39 0.45
N ARG A 200 5.73 31.60 0.14
CA ARG A 200 5.97 32.73 1.04
C ARG A 200 5.21 32.41 2.33
N ASP A 201 5.79 32.78 3.47
CA ASP A 201 5.26 32.50 4.81
C ASP A 201 3.80 32.96 5.05
N ASP A 202 3.18 33.63 4.10
CA ASP A 202 1.83 34.17 4.10
C ASP A 202 0.90 33.57 3.02
N GLU A 203 1.37 32.63 2.21
CA GLU A 203 0.60 31.98 1.14
C GLU A 203 0.05 30.64 1.61
N PHE A 204 -1.14 30.64 2.20
CA PHE A 204 -1.89 29.40 2.44
C PHE A 204 -2.38 28.83 1.11
N THR A 205 -1.74 27.78 0.62
CA THR A 205 -2.32 26.99 -0.46
C THR A 205 -3.45 26.14 0.11
N THR A 206 -4.65 26.35 -0.39
CA THR A 206 -5.74 25.41 -0.11
C THR A 206 -5.40 24.10 -0.79
N PRO A 207 -5.37 22.93 -0.09
CA PRO A 207 -5.17 21.66 -0.73
C PRO A 207 -6.22 21.47 -1.81
N ALA A 208 -5.77 21.15 -3.00
CA ALA A 208 -6.63 20.88 -4.14
C ALA A 208 -6.40 19.44 -4.59
N VAL A 209 -7.43 18.80 -5.13
CA VAL A 209 -7.29 17.52 -5.80
C VAL A 209 -6.62 17.77 -7.14
N GLU A 210 -5.36 17.40 -7.28
CA GLU A 210 -4.51 17.66 -8.45
C GLU A 210 -4.13 16.38 -9.17
N PHE A 211 -4.06 15.26 -8.45
CA PHE A 211 -3.63 13.96 -8.99
C PHE A 211 -4.79 12.96 -9.07
N PRO A 212 -4.66 11.91 -9.90
CA PRO A 212 -5.66 10.85 -9.96
C PRO A 212 -5.87 10.17 -8.61
N TYR A 213 -7.11 9.95 -8.24
CA TYR A 213 -7.50 9.14 -7.10
C TYR A 213 -7.56 7.64 -7.45
N PHE A 214 -7.94 7.32 -8.68
CA PHE A 214 -8.10 5.96 -9.19
C PHE A 214 -6.83 5.48 -9.89
N GLU A 215 -6.57 4.17 -9.84
CA GLU A 215 -5.46 3.54 -10.56
C GLU A 215 -5.48 3.93 -12.04
N GLN A 216 -4.32 4.28 -12.56
CA GLN A 216 -4.11 4.64 -13.96
C GLN A 216 -3.20 3.61 -14.62
N GLU A 217 -3.37 3.40 -15.93
CA GLU A 217 -2.49 2.53 -16.71
C GLU A 217 -1.06 3.07 -16.75
N GLN A 218 -0.91 4.39 -16.85
CA GLN A 218 0.39 5.07 -16.88
C GLN A 218 0.72 5.65 -15.51
N PRO A 219 2.01 5.61 -15.09
CA PRO A 219 2.45 6.21 -13.85
C PRO A 219 2.35 7.74 -13.88
N LEU A 220 2.23 8.32 -12.70
CA LEU A 220 2.71 9.66 -12.45
C LEU A 220 4.25 9.62 -12.43
N VAL A 221 4.89 10.51 -13.16
CA VAL A 221 6.34 10.60 -13.25
C VAL A 221 6.78 11.87 -12.55
N PHE A 222 7.60 11.72 -11.50
CA PHE A 222 8.20 12.84 -10.80
C PHE A 222 9.72 12.82 -11.03
N ASP A 223 10.33 14.00 -11.10
CA ASP A 223 11.78 14.20 -11.23
C ASP A 223 12.19 15.30 -10.25
N ASP A 224 12.23 14.96 -8.99
CA ASP A 224 12.63 15.85 -7.91
C ASP A 224 13.75 15.24 -7.09
N GLY A 225 14.81 15.99 -6.90
CA GLY A 225 16.01 15.58 -6.19
C GLY A 225 15.84 15.47 -4.67
N GLY A 226 14.60 15.31 -4.16
CA GLY A 226 14.30 15.27 -2.74
C GLY A 226 14.13 13.86 -2.17
N THR A 227 13.93 13.83 -0.87
CA THR A 227 13.46 12.69 -0.10
C THR A 227 12.70 13.22 1.11
N TYR A 228 11.96 12.35 1.81
CA TYR A 228 11.16 12.72 2.99
C TYR A 228 11.98 12.78 4.30
N VAL A 229 13.28 12.42 4.27
CA VAL A 229 14.17 12.54 5.43
C VAL A 229 15.08 13.75 5.29
N GLU A 230 15.52 14.30 6.43
CA GLU A 230 16.51 15.36 6.46
C GLU A 230 17.91 14.80 6.07
N THR A 231 18.51 15.37 5.03
CA THR A 231 19.84 14.96 4.55
C THR A 231 20.49 16.05 3.70
N ASP A 232 21.82 16.14 3.77
CA ASP A 232 22.64 16.98 2.88
C ASP A 232 23.09 16.22 1.62
N HIS A 233 22.68 14.95 1.45
CA HIS A 233 23.06 14.13 0.30
C HIS A 233 22.37 14.62 -0.98
N GLU A 234 23.18 14.79 -2.04
CA GLU A 234 22.66 15.10 -3.37
C GLU A 234 22.38 13.79 -4.12
N PHE A 235 21.13 13.57 -4.47
CA PHE A 235 20.69 12.38 -5.18
C PHE A 235 20.90 12.52 -6.69
N THR A 236 21.19 11.42 -7.35
CA THR A 236 21.42 11.33 -8.80
C THR A 236 20.31 10.59 -9.53
N ALA A 237 19.61 9.70 -8.86
CA ALA A 237 18.47 8.95 -9.39
C ALA A 237 17.16 9.56 -8.86
N ASN A 238 16.72 10.64 -9.49
CA ASN A 238 15.61 11.47 -9.00
C ASN A 238 14.24 11.08 -9.54
N VAL A 239 14.21 10.40 -10.69
CA VAL A 239 12.96 10.03 -11.33
C VAL A 239 12.26 8.92 -10.53
N THR A 240 10.95 9.09 -10.31
CA THR A 240 10.06 8.04 -9.77
C THR A 240 8.87 7.80 -10.68
N HIS A 241 8.35 6.58 -10.65
CA HIS A 241 7.12 6.17 -11.27
C HIS A 241 6.15 5.75 -10.16
N GLU A 242 5.02 6.44 -10.05
CA GLU A 242 4.10 6.28 -8.94
C GLU A 242 2.65 6.16 -9.42
N TRP A 243 1.83 5.49 -8.62
CA TRP A 243 0.40 5.30 -8.86
C TRP A 243 -0.38 5.63 -7.59
N ASN A 244 -1.63 6.00 -7.76
CA ASN A 244 -2.58 6.05 -6.66
C ASN A 244 -3.62 4.93 -6.83
N HIS A 245 -4.11 4.39 -5.73
CA HIS A 245 -5.08 3.29 -5.72
C HIS A 245 -6.23 3.68 -4.80
N GLY A 246 -7.41 3.88 -5.39
CA GLY A 246 -8.61 4.21 -4.62
C GLY A 246 -8.90 3.17 -3.55
N LEU A 247 -9.37 3.61 -2.38
CA LEU A 247 -9.64 2.70 -1.25
C LEU A 247 -10.62 1.58 -1.63
N GLY A 248 -11.62 1.90 -2.46
CA GLY A 248 -12.54 0.90 -3.02
C GLY A 248 -11.85 -0.12 -3.94
N GLU A 249 -10.83 0.30 -4.70
CA GLU A 249 -10.03 -0.59 -5.56
C GLU A 249 -9.22 -1.55 -4.71
N VAL A 250 -8.54 -1.07 -3.66
CA VAL A 250 -7.77 -1.90 -2.73
C VAL A 250 -8.65 -2.96 -2.07
N VAL A 251 -9.79 -2.56 -1.52
CA VAL A 251 -10.74 -3.47 -0.87
C VAL A 251 -11.27 -4.51 -1.86
N THR A 252 -11.67 -4.07 -3.06
CA THR A 252 -12.22 -4.97 -4.08
C THR A 252 -11.17 -5.96 -4.57
N ALA A 253 -9.92 -5.53 -4.75
CA ALA A 253 -8.82 -6.40 -5.16
C ALA A 253 -8.57 -7.52 -4.13
N LEU A 254 -8.56 -7.19 -2.83
CA LEU A 254 -8.41 -8.18 -1.75
C LEU A 254 -9.56 -9.19 -1.71
N LEU A 255 -10.80 -8.72 -1.85
CA LEU A 255 -11.99 -9.58 -1.91
C LEU A 255 -11.95 -10.51 -3.14
N ASN A 256 -11.57 -9.99 -4.31
CA ASN A 256 -11.43 -10.77 -5.55
C ASN A 256 -10.30 -11.79 -5.45
N ALA A 257 -9.23 -11.52 -4.69
CA ALA A 257 -8.17 -12.47 -4.38
C ALA A 257 -8.58 -13.55 -3.36
N GLY A 258 -9.84 -13.55 -2.91
CA GLY A 258 -10.40 -14.55 -2.00
C GLY A 258 -10.13 -14.28 -0.51
N LEU A 259 -9.68 -13.09 -0.16
CA LEU A 259 -9.49 -12.70 1.23
C LEU A 259 -10.81 -12.18 1.81
N ARG A 260 -11.00 -12.37 3.10
CA ARG A 260 -12.10 -11.78 3.86
C ARG A 260 -11.59 -10.53 4.56
N LEU A 261 -12.23 -9.41 4.32
CA LEU A 261 -11.94 -8.17 5.04
C LEU A 261 -12.39 -8.32 6.51
N ASP A 262 -11.49 -8.06 7.44
CA ASP A 262 -11.79 -8.13 8.87
C ASP A 262 -12.00 -6.73 9.47
N ALA A 263 -11.18 -5.75 9.05
CA ALA A 263 -11.34 -4.36 9.47
C ALA A 263 -10.77 -3.39 8.42
N LEU A 264 -11.33 -2.20 8.38
CA LEU A 264 -10.82 -1.02 7.70
C LEU A 264 -11.07 0.17 8.61
N VAL A 265 -10.00 0.86 8.99
CA VAL A 265 -10.04 2.03 9.89
C VAL A 265 -9.25 3.15 9.25
N GLU A 266 -9.90 4.30 9.09
CA GLU A 266 -9.26 5.52 8.58
C GLU A 266 -8.76 6.35 9.75
N HIS A 267 -7.59 7.00 9.59
CA HIS A 267 -6.93 7.79 10.62
C HIS A 267 -6.74 9.23 10.18
N GLN A 268 -6.70 10.12 11.16
CA GLN A 268 -6.52 11.56 10.97
C GLN A 268 -5.06 11.97 10.99
N SER A 269 -4.13 11.03 11.18
CA SER A 269 -2.70 11.30 11.29
C SER A 269 -1.86 10.46 10.33
N VAL A 270 -0.64 10.95 10.05
CA VAL A 270 0.32 10.39 9.10
C VAL A 270 1.74 10.61 9.64
N PRO A 271 2.72 9.68 9.41
CA PRO A 271 4.03 9.78 10.03
C PRO A 271 5.01 10.77 9.35
N TRP A 272 4.52 11.74 8.62
CA TRP A 272 5.29 12.85 8.06
C TRP A 272 4.41 14.08 7.86
N ASN A 273 5.02 15.27 7.67
CA ASN A 273 4.29 16.49 7.33
C ASN A 273 3.83 16.45 5.87
N ALA A 274 2.70 15.81 5.62
CA ALA A 274 2.20 15.57 4.27
C ALA A 274 1.61 16.82 3.61
N LEU A 275 1.16 17.80 4.39
CA LEU A 275 0.59 19.07 3.92
C LEU A 275 1.29 20.24 4.64
N PRO A 276 2.49 20.66 4.18
CA PRO A 276 3.27 21.70 4.83
C PRO A 276 2.47 22.98 5.05
N GLY A 277 2.59 23.56 6.26
CA GLY A 277 1.86 24.74 6.70
C GLY A 277 0.41 24.50 7.14
N GLN A 278 -0.13 23.29 6.99
CA GLN A 278 -1.49 22.96 7.40
C GLN A 278 -1.55 21.87 8.46
N MET A 279 -0.43 21.20 8.71
CA MET A 279 -0.34 20.12 9.71
C MET A 279 0.43 20.56 10.94
N VAL A 280 0.13 19.93 12.06
CA VAL A 280 0.84 20.05 13.33
C VAL A 280 1.31 18.66 13.76
N GLU A 281 2.51 18.60 14.29
CA GLU A 281 3.05 17.39 14.90
C GLU A 281 2.36 17.17 16.25
N ILE A 282 1.70 16.01 16.41
CA ILE A 282 0.97 15.65 17.62
C ILE A 282 1.76 14.70 18.53
N GLU A 283 2.60 13.88 17.92
CA GLU A 283 3.60 13.02 18.54
C GLU A 283 4.86 13.04 17.65
N PRO A 284 6.04 12.65 18.12
CA PRO A 284 7.24 12.65 17.30
C PRO A 284 7.03 11.88 15.97
N ASN A 285 7.10 12.58 14.83
CA ASN A 285 6.83 12.08 13.49
C ASN A 285 5.41 11.50 13.32
N GLU A 286 4.40 12.10 13.96
CA GLU A 286 3.00 11.82 13.67
C GLU A 286 2.27 13.18 13.53
N TRP A 287 1.71 13.44 12.38
CA TRP A 287 1.19 14.73 11.97
C TRP A 287 -0.29 14.64 11.62
N GLN A 288 -1.06 15.67 11.95
CA GLN A 288 -2.46 15.80 11.54
C GLN A 288 -2.76 17.23 11.11
N LEU A 289 -3.92 17.46 10.48
CA LEU A 289 -4.36 18.83 10.22
C LEU A 289 -4.42 19.63 11.53
N ALA A 290 -3.87 20.85 11.52
CA ALA A 290 -3.85 21.74 12.67
C ALA A 290 -5.26 22.23 13.04
N GLU A 291 -6.12 22.38 12.04
CA GLU A 291 -7.50 22.80 12.20
C GLU A 291 -8.49 21.76 11.68
N ASN A 292 -9.45 21.36 12.52
CA ASN A 292 -10.52 20.41 12.19
C ASN A 292 -9.97 19.12 11.54
N PRO A 293 -9.16 18.32 12.26
CA PRO A 293 -8.50 17.14 11.72
C PRO A 293 -9.48 16.08 11.18
N GLU A 294 -10.73 16.11 11.63
CA GLU A 294 -11.79 15.23 11.16
C GLU A 294 -12.22 15.48 9.70
N ARG A 295 -11.70 16.52 9.04
CA ARG A 295 -12.05 16.82 7.65
C ARG A 295 -11.39 15.91 6.64
N LEU A 296 -10.29 15.24 7.02
CA LEU A 296 -9.49 14.45 6.09
C LEU A 296 -8.98 13.18 6.75
N ALA A 297 -9.27 12.04 6.15
CA ALA A 297 -8.53 10.82 6.41
C ALA A 297 -7.18 10.90 5.68
N VAL A 298 -6.08 10.76 6.42
CA VAL A 298 -4.72 10.88 5.85
C VAL A 298 -4.00 9.54 5.78
N THR A 299 -4.39 8.56 6.60
CA THR A 299 -3.96 7.16 6.49
C THR A 299 -5.12 6.22 6.75
N TYR A 300 -4.94 4.95 6.43
CA TYR A 300 -5.86 3.88 6.82
C TYR A 300 -5.10 2.63 7.23
N THR A 301 -5.71 1.84 8.11
CA THR A 301 -5.28 0.49 8.45
C THR A 301 -6.31 -0.51 7.95
N LEU A 302 -5.86 -1.55 7.27
CA LEU A 302 -6.71 -2.62 6.79
C LEU A 302 -6.17 -3.97 7.23
N THR A 303 -7.08 -4.84 7.70
CA THR A 303 -6.77 -6.24 7.96
C THR A 303 -7.70 -7.14 7.18
N ALA A 304 -7.13 -8.22 6.65
CA ALA A 304 -7.87 -9.23 5.92
C ALA A 304 -7.32 -10.63 6.21
N THR A 305 -8.17 -11.63 6.26
CA THR A 305 -7.80 -13.02 6.52
C THR A 305 -8.00 -13.88 5.27
N LYS A 306 -7.04 -14.74 4.95
CA LYS A 306 -7.24 -15.82 4.00
C LYS A 306 -8.08 -16.89 4.67
N PRO A 307 -9.29 -17.23 4.17
CA PRO A 307 -10.11 -18.28 4.75
C PRO A 307 -9.33 -19.57 4.93
N ALA A 308 -9.54 -20.27 6.05
CA ALA A 308 -9.02 -21.61 6.21
C ALA A 308 -9.68 -22.54 5.20
N ASP A 309 -8.93 -23.52 4.72
CA ASP A 309 -9.52 -24.58 3.91
C ASP A 309 -10.63 -25.25 4.74
N VAL A 310 -11.86 -25.19 4.25
CA VAL A 310 -12.96 -25.89 4.89
C VAL A 310 -12.74 -27.37 4.57
N ASP A 311 -12.29 -28.15 5.57
CA ASP A 311 -12.33 -29.61 5.43
C ASP A 311 -13.75 -29.99 5.00
N ASP A 312 -13.87 -30.81 3.97
CA ASP A 312 -15.06 -31.18 3.22
C ASP A 312 -16.09 -32.00 4.06
N ALA A 313 -16.04 -31.87 5.38
CA ALA A 313 -16.88 -32.59 6.36
C ALA A 313 -18.13 -31.82 6.82
N GLY A 314 -18.51 -30.74 6.16
CA GLY A 314 -19.64 -29.92 6.62
C GLY A 314 -20.31 -29.00 5.61
N SER A 315 -20.21 -29.28 4.31
CA SER A 315 -20.90 -28.47 3.30
C SER A 315 -22.41 -28.71 3.30
N ALA A 316 -23.13 -28.09 4.23
CA ALA A 316 -24.51 -27.74 3.99
C ALA A 316 -24.51 -26.58 2.97
N ARG A 317 -24.75 -26.91 1.69
CA ARG A 317 -25.01 -25.90 0.66
C ARG A 317 -26.11 -24.97 1.15
N LEU A 318 -25.78 -23.75 1.49
CA LEU A 318 -26.75 -22.67 1.51
C LEU A 318 -27.19 -22.46 0.06
N THR A 319 -28.30 -23.06 -0.30
CA THR A 319 -29.00 -22.74 -1.55
C THR A 319 -29.38 -21.27 -1.47
N ALA A 320 -28.93 -20.50 -2.43
CA ALA A 320 -29.36 -19.12 -2.59
C ALA A 320 -30.89 -19.08 -2.59
N PRO A 321 -31.52 -18.10 -1.92
CA PRO A 321 -32.96 -17.95 -1.99
C PRO A 321 -33.37 -17.72 -3.45
N GLU A 322 -34.30 -18.54 -3.95
CA GLU A 322 -34.89 -18.34 -5.28
C GLU A 322 -35.48 -16.92 -5.34
N ALA A 323 -35.10 -16.19 -6.40
CA ALA A 323 -35.67 -14.88 -6.68
C ALA A 323 -37.19 -15.01 -6.80
N PRO A 324 -38.00 -14.14 -6.18
CA PRO A 324 -39.44 -14.19 -6.31
C PRO A 324 -39.84 -13.97 -7.77
N ALA A 325 -40.73 -14.83 -8.27
CA ALA A 325 -41.28 -14.76 -9.62
C ALA A 325 -41.82 -13.35 -9.88
N SER A 326 -41.44 -12.77 -10.99
CA SER A 326 -41.89 -11.46 -11.46
C SER A 326 -43.40 -11.45 -11.64
N GLN A 327 -44.13 -10.83 -10.74
CA GLN A 327 -45.53 -10.47 -10.98
C GLN A 327 -45.57 -9.35 -12.02
N GLY A 328 -46.32 -9.61 -13.09
CA GLY A 328 -46.45 -8.70 -14.22
C GLY A 328 -46.93 -7.30 -13.78
N THR A 329 -46.28 -6.31 -14.34
CA THR A 329 -46.66 -4.90 -14.16
C THR A 329 -48.08 -4.65 -14.71
N PRO A 330 -48.97 -4.00 -13.93
CA PRO A 330 -50.27 -3.60 -14.45
C PRO A 330 -50.11 -2.50 -15.49
N LYS A 331 -50.87 -2.63 -16.58
CA LYS A 331 -50.96 -1.69 -17.70
C LYS A 331 -51.51 -0.34 -17.17
N PRO A 332 -50.92 0.80 -17.53
CA PRO A 332 -51.42 2.10 -17.14
C PRO A 332 -52.76 2.41 -17.83
N PRO A 333 -53.68 3.14 -17.15
CA PRO A 333 -54.96 3.53 -17.75
C PRO A 333 -54.75 4.55 -18.86
N ALA A 334 -55.67 4.49 -19.85
CA ALA A 334 -55.68 5.39 -21.01
C ALA A 334 -55.93 6.83 -20.54
N SER A 335 -55.10 7.78 -21.05
CA SER A 335 -55.27 9.20 -20.82
C SER A 335 -56.41 9.74 -21.70
N ASP A 336 -57.46 10.31 -21.09
CA ASP A 336 -58.48 11.10 -21.78
C ASP A 336 -57.86 12.44 -22.23
N GLU A 337 -58.00 12.73 -23.51
CA GLU A 337 -57.70 14.04 -24.08
C GLU A 337 -58.69 15.11 -23.59
N PRO A 338 -58.29 16.31 -23.20
CA PRO A 338 -59.21 17.41 -23.01
C PRO A 338 -59.44 18.15 -24.33
N SER A 339 -60.71 18.17 -24.70
CA SER A 339 -61.33 18.97 -25.76
C SER A 339 -60.97 20.46 -25.68
N ALA A 340 -60.55 20.97 -26.82
CA ALA A 340 -60.38 22.39 -27.06
C ALA A 340 -61.70 23.15 -26.90
N ARG A 341 -61.72 24.22 -26.11
CA ARG A 341 -62.74 25.29 -26.19
C ARG A 341 -62.03 26.60 -26.54
N THR A 342 -62.40 27.07 -27.73
CA THR A 342 -62.27 28.43 -28.24
C THR A 342 -63.12 29.40 -27.41
N THR A 343 -62.54 30.45 -26.95
CA THR A 343 -62.88 31.89 -27.09
C THR A 343 -61.77 32.77 -26.59
#